data_96fc3e941de819be242b26317dbd5b2d
#
_entry.id   96fc3e941de819be242b26317dbd5b2d
#
_cell.length_a   1.000
_cell.length_b   1.000
_cell.length_c   1.000
_cell.angle_alpha   90.00
_cell.angle_beta   90.00
_cell.angle_gamma   90.00
#
_symmetry.space_group_name_H-M   'P 1'
#
loop_
_entity.id
_entity.type
_entity.pdbx_description
1 polymer ?
#
loop_
_entity_poly.entity_id
_entity_poly.type
_entity_poly.pdbx_seq_one_letter_code
_entity_poly.pdbx_strand_id
1 'polypeptide(L)'
;LRFETFNFAAADEVVDWISNGEIHFLAFNNHLPSIRKKICEDQPLSQFLERTGLAKIDFLYLVEGLSERESETTHLIEKLAKTARKNSISMASHDDKTSTIRQFYNSLGCHISEFPLTTEAITQAHKLDNFIVLGAPNIIRGGSHMGKSGLSASRNIKAGMGDILCSDYYYPALMQAPFNLSENKILDFGSSWRMVSKAPAEAAGLTDRGEIIEGKRADLILIEHLDFGERKLKATFVNGSPVYRSAWL
;
A
#
# COMPACT_ATOMS: atom_id res chain seq x y z
N LEU A 1 -0.63 3.43 9.72
CA LEU A 1 -0.27 2.17 10.40
C LEU A 1 -0.62 0.98 9.52
N ARG A 2 0.32 0.04 9.33
CA ARG A 2 0.02 -1.31 8.83
C ARG A 2 -0.01 -2.27 10.02
N PHE A 3 -1.16 -2.91 10.23
CA PHE A 3 -1.44 -3.74 11.39
C PHE A 3 -1.50 -5.23 10.99
N GLU A 4 -0.70 -6.05 11.63
CA GLU A 4 -0.76 -7.51 11.49
C GLU A 4 -1.96 -8.03 12.27
N THR A 5 -2.93 -8.65 11.58
CA THR A 5 -4.22 -9.03 12.15
C THR A 5 -4.17 -10.09 13.23
N PHE A 6 -3.04 -10.75 13.39
CA PHE A 6 -2.76 -11.70 14.48
C PHE A 6 -1.99 -11.08 15.67
N ASN A 7 -1.73 -9.77 15.65
CA ASN A 7 -1.09 -9.08 16.77
C ASN A 7 -2.14 -8.69 17.84
N PHE A 8 -2.65 -9.69 18.53
CA PHE A 8 -3.68 -9.52 19.55
C PHE A 8 -3.21 -8.64 20.72
N ALA A 9 -1.90 -8.67 21.04
CA ALA A 9 -1.36 -7.90 22.14
C ALA A 9 -1.43 -6.39 21.94
N ALA A 10 -1.31 -5.91 20.69
CA ALA A 10 -1.35 -4.49 20.37
C ALA A 10 -2.78 -3.96 20.07
N ALA A 11 -3.80 -4.82 20.14
CA ALA A 11 -5.15 -4.48 19.69
C ALA A 11 -5.76 -3.29 20.43
N ASP A 12 -5.66 -3.27 21.76
CA ASP A 12 -6.25 -2.21 22.58
C ASP A 12 -5.47 -0.90 22.42
N GLU A 13 -4.14 -0.96 22.35
CA GLU A 13 -3.29 0.19 22.08
C GLU A 13 -3.60 0.83 20.72
N VAL A 14 -3.84 0.02 19.68
CA VAL A 14 -4.25 0.52 18.35
C VAL A 14 -5.63 1.18 18.40
N VAL A 15 -6.58 0.65 19.18
CA VAL A 15 -7.89 1.30 19.42
C VAL A 15 -7.69 2.68 20.05
N ASP A 16 -6.80 2.80 21.02
CA ASP A 16 -6.50 4.06 21.69
C ASP A 16 -5.84 5.06 20.73
N TRP A 17 -4.85 4.64 19.94
CA TRP A 17 -4.22 5.49 18.93
C TRP A 17 -5.21 6.00 17.88
N ILE A 18 -6.14 5.14 17.42
CA ILE A 18 -7.22 5.55 16.51
C ILE A 18 -8.11 6.60 17.17
N SER A 19 -8.53 6.34 18.42
CA SER A 19 -9.48 7.19 19.15
C SER A 19 -8.89 8.55 19.52
N ASN A 20 -7.58 8.60 19.76
CA ASN A 20 -6.84 9.83 20.08
C ASN A 20 -6.38 10.60 18.83
N GLY A 21 -6.64 10.10 17.61
CA GLY A 21 -6.22 10.74 16.36
C GLY A 21 -4.73 10.63 16.05
N GLU A 22 -4.05 9.66 16.64
CA GLU A 22 -2.62 9.41 16.41
C GLU A 22 -2.38 8.61 15.12
N ILE A 23 -3.40 7.91 14.61
CA ILE A 23 -3.40 7.17 13.36
C ILE A 23 -4.34 7.86 12.36
N HIS A 24 -3.84 8.11 11.15
CA HIS A 24 -4.59 8.74 10.07
C HIS A 24 -4.93 7.79 8.92
N PHE A 25 -4.37 6.58 8.93
CA PHE A 25 -4.59 5.54 7.92
C PHE A 25 -4.31 4.17 8.55
N LEU A 26 -5.18 3.19 8.30
CA LEU A 26 -5.06 1.83 8.82
C LEU A 26 -5.09 0.81 7.68
N ALA A 27 -4.02 0.03 7.51
CA ALA A 27 -3.99 -1.10 6.59
C ALA A 27 -3.93 -2.42 7.35
N PHE A 28 -4.85 -3.33 7.05
CA PHE A 28 -4.86 -4.69 7.59
C PHE A 28 -3.99 -5.61 6.76
N ASN A 29 -3.15 -6.37 7.43
CA ASN A 29 -2.23 -7.32 6.83
C ASN A 29 -2.25 -8.65 7.59
N ASN A 30 -2.13 -9.78 6.87
CA ASN A 30 -2.08 -11.10 7.48
C ASN A 30 -0.99 -11.95 6.86
N HIS A 31 0.18 -11.95 7.48
CA HIS A 31 1.30 -12.79 7.06
C HIS A 31 1.30 -14.19 7.71
N LEU A 32 0.47 -14.46 8.72
CA LEU A 32 0.49 -15.73 9.45
C LEU A 32 0.34 -16.95 8.53
N PRO A 33 -0.58 -16.98 7.55
CA PRO A 33 -0.68 -18.13 6.63
C PRO A 33 0.60 -18.34 5.81
N SER A 34 1.28 -17.28 5.40
CA SER A 34 2.53 -17.37 4.63
C SER A 34 3.71 -17.84 5.48
N ILE A 35 3.76 -17.44 6.74
CA ILE A 35 4.75 -17.91 7.72
C ILE A 35 4.55 -19.40 7.99
N ARG A 36 3.31 -19.83 8.24
CA ARG A 36 2.96 -21.25 8.44
C ARG A 36 3.36 -22.11 7.24
N LYS A 37 3.06 -21.63 6.03
CA LYS A 37 3.46 -22.32 4.81
C LYS A 37 4.97 -22.52 4.75
N LYS A 38 5.77 -21.50 5.04
CA LYS A 38 7.23 -21.60 5.07
C LYS A 38 7.74 -22.59 6.11
N ILE A 39 7.11 -22.64 7.29
CA ILE A 39 7.43 -23.64 8.32
C ILE A 39 7.13 -25.06 7.84
N CYS A 40 5.93 -25.29 7.28
CA CYS A 40 5.54 -26.60 6.76
C CYS A 40 6.42 -27.09 5.59
N GLU A 41 6.93 -26.17 4.78
CA GLU A 41 7.79 -26.47 3.62
C GLU A 41 9.29 -26.44 3.98
N ASP A 42 9.64 -26.35 5.27
CA ASP A 42 11.02 -26.22 5.79
C ASP A 42 11.86 -25.14 5.08
N GLN A 43 11.21 -24.03 4.73
CA GLN A 43 11.87 -22.88 4.10
C GLN A 43 12.65 -22.07 5.13
N PRO A 44 13.68 -21.29 4.71
CA PRO A 44 14.46 -20.45 5.60
C PRO A 44 13.61 -19.43 6.37
N LEU A 45 13.81 -19.37 7.69
CA LEU A 45 13.13 -18.45 8.61
C LEU A 45 14.04 -17.31 9.09
N SER A 46 15.28 -17.20 8.58
CA SER A 46 16.28 -16.23 9.03
C SER A 46 15.78 -14.81 9.18
N GLN A 47 15.03 -14.32 8.18
CA GLN A 47 14.45 -12.97 8.18
C GLN A 47 13.51 -12.73 9.39
N PHE A 48 12.72 -13.74 9.77
CA PHE A 48 11.80 -13.63 10.91
C PHE A 48 12.54 -13.71 12.24
N LEU A 49 13.52 -14.59 12.33
CA LEU A 49 14.35 -14.76 13.52
C LEU A 49 15.18 -13.49 13.79
N GLU A 50 15.78 -12.91 12.75
CA GLU A 50 16.52 -11.64 12.86
C GLU A 50 15.62 -10.48 13.32
N ARG A 51 14.40 -10.37 12.77
CA ARG A 51 13.45 -9.31 13.12
C ARG A 51 12.87 -9.45 14.52
N THR A 52 12.65 -10.67 14.98
CA THR A 52 12.05 -10.93 16.30
C THR A 52 13.09 -11.06 17.40
N GLY A 53 14.35 -11.37 17.05
CA GLY A 53 15.41 -11.71 18.02
C GLY A 53 15.18 -13.04 18.74
N LEU A 54 14.20 -13.84 18.31
CA LEU A 54 13.85 -15.10 18.95
C LEU A 54 14.73 -16.26 18.47
N ALA A 55 14.99 -17.22 19.35
CA ALA A 55 15.49 -18.53 18.94
C ALA A 55 14.43 -19.25 18.06
N LYS A 56 14.89 -20.14 17.15
CA LYS A 56 13.97 -20.84 16.21
C LYS A 56 12.84 -21.55 16.94
N ILE A 57 13.15 -22.22 18.07
CA ILE A 57 12.14 -22.96 18.83
C ILE A 57 11.07 -22.04 19.42
N ASP A 58 11.47 -20.92 19.99
CA ASP A 58 10.54 -19.94 20.59
C ASP A 58 9.66 -19.28 19.51
N PHE A 59 10.25 -19.01 18.33
CA PHE A 59 9.49 -18.52 17.19
C PHE A 59 8.44 -19.52 16.70
N LEU A 60 8.76 -20.81 16.65
CA LEU A 60 7.79 -21.86 16.26
C LEU A 60 6.65 -21.96 17.28
N TYR A 61 6.92 -21.94 18.56
CA TYR A 61 5.90 -21.91 19.61
C TYR A 61 5.01 -20.66 19.51
N LEU A 62 5.61 -19.49 19.24
CA LEU A 62 4.85 -18.26 19.00
C LEU A 62 3.88 -18.41 17.85
N VAL A 63 4.34 -18.92 16.69
CA VAL A 63 3.51 -19.11 15.50
C VAL A 63 2.40 -20.13 15.74
N GLU A 64 2.67 -21.20 16.48
CA GLU A 64 1.67 -22.22 16.86
C GLU A 64 0.58 -21.59 17.73
N GLY A 65 0.94 -20.92 18.81
CA GLY A 65 -0.02 -20.26 19.71
C GLY A 65 -0.85 -19.16 19.00
N LEU A 66 -0.26 -18.42 18.05
CA LEU A 66 -1.01 -17.48 17.23
C LEU A 66 -1.98 -18.21 16.28
N SER A 67 -1.60 -19.37 15.77
CA SER A 67 -2.44 -20.16 14.86
C SER A 67 -3.66 -20.75 15.56
N GLU A 68 -3.54 -21.14 16.82
CA GLU A 68 -4.67 -21.59 17.64
C GLU A 68 -5.73 -20.50 17.83
N ARG A 69 -5.30 -19.24 17.82
CA ARG A 69 -6.15 -18.06 17.96
C ARG A 69 -6.66 -17.49 16.62
N GLU A 70 -6.43 -18.16 15.50
CA GLU A 70 -6.81 -17.66 14.16
C GLU A 70 -8.31 -17.31 14.07
N SER A 71 -9.19 -18.04 14.78
CA SER A 71 -10.63 -17.75 14.85
C SER A 71 -10.97 -16.40 15.48
N GLU A 72 -10.10 -15.85 16.35
CA GLU A 72 -10.30 -14.55 16.99
C GLU A 72 -9.97 -13.38 16.05
N THR A 73 -9.22 -13.64 14.98
CA THR A 73 -8.71 -12.60 14.05
C THR A 73 -9.85 -11.80 13.41
N THR A 74 -10.93 -12.46 13.01
CA THR A 74 -12.09 -11.79 12.40
C THR A 74 -12.71 -10.77 13.35
N HIS A 75 -12.93 -11.15 14.60
CA HIS A 75 -13.49 -10.25 15.60
C HIS A 75 -12.58 -9.06 15.90
N LEU A 76 -11.26 -9.28 15.93
CA LEU A 76 -10.29 -8.22 16.10
C LEU A 76 -10.32 -7.22 14.93
N ILE A 77 -10.33 -7.71 13.68
CA ILE A 77 -10.44 -6.88 12.49
C ILE A 77 -11.73 -6.04 12.52
N GLU A 78 -12.86 -6.65 12.85
CA GLU A 78 -14.16 -5.97 12.97
C GLU A 78 -14.14 -4.87 14.03
N LYS A 79 -13.54 -5.14 15.20
CA LYS A 79 -13.38 -4.16 16.29
C LYS A 79 -12.57 -2.95 15.82
N LEU A 80 -11.41 -3.17 15.22
CA LEU A 80 -10.53 -2.11 14.71
C LEU A 80 -11.19 -1.33 13.57
N ALA A 81 -11.80 -2.02 12.61
CA ALA A 81 -12.49 -1.40 11.49
C ALA A 81 -13.68 -0.54 11.96
N LYS A 82 -14.45 -1.01 12.95
CA LYS A 82 -15.54 -0.23 13.55
C LYS A 82 -15.00 1.05 14.21
N THR A 83 -13.90 0.95 14.93
CA THR A 83 -13.25 2.11 15.57
C THR A 83 -12.71 3.09 14.54
N ALA A 84 -12.04 2.60 13.50
CA ALA A 84 -11.51 3.43 12.41
C ALA A 84 -12.64 4.18 11.67
N ARG A 85 -13.74 3.51 11.32
CA ARG A 85 -14.91 4.16 10.70
C ARG A 85 -15.51 5.25 11.57
N LYS A 86 -15.66 5.00 12.87
CA LYS A 86 -16.18 5.99 13.83
C LYS A 86 -15.32 7.26 13.85
N ASN A 87 -14.02 7.13 13.61
CA ASN A 87 -13.06 8.23 13.60
C ASN A 87 -12.70 8.71 12.17
N SER A 88 -13.49 8.32 11.16
CA SER A 88 -13.29 8.72 9.74
C SER A 88 -11.89 8.42 9.18
N ILE A 89 -11.28 7.31 9.65
CA ILE A 89 -9.96 6.87 9.21
C ILE A 89 -10.10 6.00 7.97
N SER A 90 -9.40 6.35 6.89
CA SER A 90 -9.32 5.54 5.68
C SER A 90 -8.64 4.20 5.97
N MET A 91 -9.21 3.12 5.39
CA MET A 91 -8.73 1.76 5.63
C MET A 91 -8.39 1.03 4.34
N ALA A 92 -7.36 0.20 4.41
CA ALA A 92 -6.93 -0.70 3.36
C ALA A 92 -6.84 -2.16 3.85
N SER A 93 -6.95 -3.10 2.91
CA SER A 93 -6.42 -4.46 3.10
C SER A 93 -5.20 -4.66 2.22
N HIS A 94 -4.30 -5.51 2.66
CA HIS A 94 -3.01 -5.76 2.00
C HIS A 94 -2.92 -7.23 1.57
N ASP A 95 -2.40 -7.46 0.35
CA ASP A 95 -2.16 -8.80 -0.18
C ASP A 95 -3.41 -9.69 -0.33
N ASP A 96 -4.55 -9.11 -0.68
CA ASP A 96 -5.77 -9.88 -0.93
C ASP A 96 -5.56 -10.94 -2.00
N LYS A 97 -5.93 -12.20 -1.70
CA LYS A 97 -5.72 -13.36 -2.59
C LYS A 97 -6.99 -13.81 -3.31
N THR A 98 -8.16 -13.54 -2.74
CA THR A 98 -9.43 -14.01 -3.27
C THR A 98 -10.48 -12.91 -3.30
N SER A 99 -11.50 -13.10 -4.12
CA SER A 99 -12.68 -12.23 -4.15
C SER A 99 -13.40 -12.20 -2.80
N THR A 100 -13.44 -13.32 -2.09
CA THR A 100 -14.08 -13.43 -0.76
C THR A 100 -13.35 -12.56 0.27
N ILE A 101 -12.01 -12.60 0.32
CA ILE A 101 -11.22 -11.76 1.23
C ILE A 101 -11.46 -10.28 0.90
N ARG A 102 -11.44 -9.90 -0.39
CA ARG A 102 -11.70 -8.52 -0.79
C ARG A 102 -13.10 -8.06 -0.42
N GLN A 103 -14.12 -8.91 -0.59
CA GLN A 103 -15.50 -8.61 -0.19
C GLN A 103 -15.62 -8.43 1.33
N PHE A 104 -14.97 -9.29 2.10
CA PHE A 104 -14.93 -9.19 3.56
C PHE A 104 -14.39 -7.82 4.00
N TYR A 105 -13.20 -7.44 3.54
CA TYR A 105 -12.63 -6.14 3.90
C TYR A 105 -13.46 -4.96 3.40
N ASN A 106 -14.02 -5.05 2.19
CA ASN A 106 -14.92 -4.02 1.67
C ASN A 106 -16.15 -3.83 2.56
N SER A 107 -16.77 -4.92 3.05
CA SER A 107 -17.92 -4.85 3.96
C SER A 107 -17.61 -4.16 5.28
N LEU A 108 -16.35 -4.15 5.69
CA LEU A 108 -15.86 -3.44 6.87
C LEU A 108 -15.52 -1.96 6.61
N GLY A 109 -15.63 -1.50 5.35
CA GLY A 109 -15.30 -0.13 4.96
C GLY A 109 -13.85 0.06 4.50
N CYS A 110 -13.11 -1.02 4.23
CA CYS A 110 -11.79 -0.94 3.61
C CYS A 110 -11.96 -0.74 2.09
N HIS A 111 -12.00 0.50 1.64
CA HIS A 111 -12.17 0.85 0.23
C HIS A 111 -10.85 0.93 -0.57
N ILE A 112 -9.76 0.47 0.00
CA ILE A 112 -8.45 0.45 -0.62
C ILE A 112 -7.94 -1.00 -0.61
N SER A 113 -7.61 -1.52 -1.81
CA SER A 113 -6.97 -2.83 -2.02
C SER A 113 -5.49 -2.61 -2.31
N GLU A 114 -4.64 -2.86 -1.31
CA GLU A 114 -3.21 -2.62 -1.41
C GLU A 114 -2.50 -3.91 -1.85
N PHE A 115 -1.87 -3.88 -3.01
CA PHE A 115 -1.12 -4.99 -3.61
C PHE A 115 -1.91 -6.30 -3.73
N PRO A 116 -3.11 -6.32 -4.36
CA PRO A 116 -3.82 -7.58 -4.59
C PRO A 116 -2.92 -8.57 -5.32
N LEU A 117 -2.93 -9.84 -4.87
CA LEU A 117 -1.99 -10.85 -5.35
C LEU A 117 -2.48 -11.64 -6.57
N THR A 118 -3.78 -11.61 -6.86
CA THR A 118 -4.39 -12.41 -7.92
C THR A 118 -5.30 -11.60 -8.83
N THR A 119 -5.50 -12.10 -10.05
CA THR A 119 -6.47 -11.51 -10.99
C THR A 119 -7.89 -11.53 -10.41
N GLU A 120 -8.24 -12.54 -9.62
CA GLU A 120 -9.52 -12.63 -8.93
C GLU A 120 -9.71 -11.46 -7.96
N ALA A 121 -8.73 -11.22 -7.08
CA ALA A 121 -8.80 -10.17 -6.07
C ALA A 121 -8.84 -8.77 -6.70
N ILE A 122 -7.99 -8.50 -7.71
CA ILE A 122 -7.97 -7.18 -8.37
C ILE A 122 -9.27 -6.93 -9.15
N THR A 123 -9.81 -7.95 -9.83
CA THR A 123 -11.09 -7.83 -10.53
C THR A 123 -12.23 -7.56 -9.54
N GLN A 124 -12.21 -8.18 -8.37
CA GLN A 124 -13.21 -7.94 -7.34
C GLN A 124 -13.08 -6.54 -6.75
N ALA A 125 -11.86 -6.05 -6.50
CA ALA A 125 -11.63 -4.68 -6.04
C ALA A 125 -12.18 -3.66 -7.04
N HIS A 126 -11.91 -3.86 -8.33
CA HIS A 126 -12.43 -3.02 -9.40
C HIS A 126 -13.97 -3.02 -9.47
N LYS A 127 -14.61 -4.20 -9.36
CA LYS A 127 -16.09 -4.31 -9.33
C LYS A 127 -16.74 -3.62 -8.14
N LEU A 128 -16.02 -3.50 -7.02
CA LEU A 128 -16.47 -2.85 -5.80
C LEU A 128 -16.14 -1.35 -5.77
N ASP A 129 -15.60 -0.81 -6.87
CA ASP A 129 -15.16 0.59 -6.97
C ASP A 129 -14.15 0.96 -5.86
N ASN A 130 -13.28 0.01 -5.51
CA ASN A 130 -12.22 0.25 -4.55
C ASN A 130 -10.98 0.84 -5.23
N PHE A 131 -10.25 1.72 -4.53
CA PHE A 131 -8.93 2.13 -4.96
C PHE A 131 -7.96 0.95 -4.98
N ILE A 132 -7.31 0.72 -6.10
CA ILE A 132 -6.34 -0.37 -6.30
C ILE A 132 -4.94 0.22 -6.29
N VAL A 133 -4.14 -0.19 -5.29
CA VAL A 133 -2.74 0.26 -5.15
C VAL A 133 -1.80 -0.77 -5.74
N LEU A 134 -0.94 -0.34 -6.66
CA LEU A 134 0.07 -1.17 -7.32
C LEU A 134 1.48 -0.64 -7.06
N GLY A 135 2.48 -1.51 -7.16
CA GLY A 135 3.87 -1.16 -6.90
C GLY A 135 4.50 -0.37 -8.06
N ALA A 136 4.94 0.86 -7.81
CA ALA A 136 5.71 1.66 -8.75
C ALA A 136 7.01 0.96 -9.20
N PRO A 137 7.75 0.23 -8.34
CA PRO A 137 8.91 -0.55 -8.77
C PRO A 137 8.61 -1.58 -9.85
N ASN A 138 7.39 -2.13 -9.89
CA ASN A 138 6.99 -3.08 -10.92
C ASN A 138 6.83 -2.42 -12.30
N ILE A 139 6.48 -1.12 -12.34
CA ILE A 139 6.43 -0.34 -13.57
C ILE A 139 7.85 -0.12 -14.10
N ILE A 140 8.77 0.31 -13.24
CA ILE A 140 10.16 0.62 -13.63
C ILE A 140 10.90 -0.64 -14.09
N ARG A 141 10.69 -1.77 -13.39
CA ARG A 141 11.33 -3.05 -13.72
C ARG A 141 10.73 -3.74 -14.94
N GLY A 142 9.50 -3.36 -15.33
CA GLY A 142 8.77 -4.00 -16.41
C GLY A 142 8.13 -5.35 -16.04
N GLY A 143 7.98 -5.65 -14.74
CA GLY A 143 7.37 -6.89 -14.26
C GLY A 143 7.26 -7.00 -12.75
N SER A 144 6.52 -8.02 -12.30
CA SER A 144 6.36 -8.31 -10.87
C SER A 144 7.67 -8.85 -10.26
N HIS A 145 7.95 -8.48 -8.99
CA HIS A 145 9.03 -9.10 -8.22
C HIS A 145 8.79 -10.61 -7.97
N MET A 146 7.54 -11.06 -8.07
CA MET A 146 7.16 -12.48 -8.00
C MET A 146 7.39 -13.24 -9.32
N GLY A 147 8.07 -12.63 -10.29
CA GLY A 147 8.34 -13.20 -11.59
C GLY A 147 7.08 -13.35 -12.46
N LYS A 148 7.06 -14.39 -13.33
CA LYS A 148 5.98 -14.60 -14.31
C LYS A 148 4.62 -14.91 -13.70
N SER A 149 4.57 -15.39 -12.46
CA SER A 149 3.32 -15.71 -11.75
C SER A 149 2.67 -14.50 -11.07
N GLY A 150 3.41 -13.41 -10.91
CA GLY A 150 2.88 -12.19 -10.28
C GLY A 150 2.03 -11.34 -11.22
N LEU A 151 1.15 -10.53 -10.64
CA LEU A 151 0.36 -9.55 -11.40
C LEU A 151 1.27 -8.52 -12.07
N SER A 152 1.01 -8.27 -13.35
CA SER A 152 1.67 -7.18 -14.07
C SER A 152 0.96 -5.86 -13.80
N ALA A 153 1.61 -4.96 -13.06
CA ALA A 153 1.06 -3.64 -12.78
C ALA A 153 0.70 -2.88 -14.07
N SER A 154 1.59 -2.86 -15.06
CA SER A 154 1.35 -2.18 -16.35
C SER A 154 0.13 -2.71 -17.09
N ARG A 155 -0.07 -4.05 -17.10
CA ARG A 155 -1.24 -4.66 -17.76
C ARG A 155 -2.54 -4.31 -17.05
N ASN A 156 -2.55 -4.35 -15.72
CA ASN A 156 -3.73 -4.03 -14.94
C ASN A 156 -4.08 -2.55 -15.07
N ILE A 157 -3.10 -1.65 -15.02
CA ILE A 157 -3.31 -0.22 -15.26
C ILE A 157 -3.89 0.02 -16.65
N LYS A 158 -3.34 -0.62 -17.70
CA LYS A 158 -3.87 -0.51 -19.06
C LYS A 158 -5.31 -1.02 -19.19
N ALA A 159 -5.70 -1.98 -18.37
CA ALA A 159 -7.07 -2.50 -18.28
C ALA A 159 -8.00 -1.68 -17.37
N GLY A 160 -7.54 -0.55 -16.83
CA GLY A 160 -8.32 0.29 -15.89
C GLY A 160 -8.42 -0.27 -14.47
N MET A 161 -7.60 -1.26 -14.13
CA MET A 161 -7.58 -1.90 -12.82
C MET A 161 -6.33 -1.51 -12.02
N GLY A 162 -6.17 -0.20 -11.78
CA GLY A 162 -5.07 0.35 -11.00
C GLY A 162 -5.22 1.86 -10.88
N ASP A 163 -5.30 2.37 -9.66
CA ASP A 163 -5.60 3.76 -9.38
C ASP A 163 -4.43 4.51 -8.75
N ILE A 164 -3.63 3.81 -7.95
CA ILE A 164 -2.57 4.39 -7.12
C ILE A 164 -1.27 3.60 -7.32
N LEU A 165 -0.17 4.33 -7.35
CA LEU A 165 1.17 3.77 -7.29
C LEU A 165 1.81 4.03 -5.94
N CYS A 166 2.42 3.00 -5.36
CA CYS A 166 3.17 3.06 -4.11
C CYS A 166 4.65 2.72 -4.35
N SER A 167 5.55 3.41 -3.66
CA SER A 167 7.00 3.18 -3.76
C SER A 167 7.45 1.85 -3.18
N ASP A 168 6.71 1.34 -2.20
CA ASP A 168 7.10 0.18 -1.40
C ASP A 168 8.56 0.31 -0.90
N TYR A 169 9.46 -0.53 -1.35
CA TYR A 169 10.88 -0.56 -0.94
C TYR A 169 11.81 0.32 -1.81
N TYR A 170 11.32 0.94 -2.90
CA TYR A 170 12.14 1.73 -3.81
C TYR A 170 11.54 3.11 -4.08
N TYR A 171 11.84 4.07 -3.22
CA TYR A 171 11.26 5.42 -3.26
C TYR A 171 11.42 6.17 -4.60
N PRO A 172 12.54 6.09 -5.33
CA PRO A 172 12.69 6.80 -6.60
C PRO A 172 11.68 6.38 -7.67
N ALA A 173 11.08 5.19 -7.53
CA ALA A 173 10.08 4.70 -8.48
C ALA A 173 8.84 5.60 -8.56
N LEU A 174 8.43 6.26 -7.46
CA LEU A 174 7.24 7.13 -7.47
C LEU A 174 7.38 8.29 -8.45
N MET A 175 8.56 8.89 -8.54
CA MET A 175 8.80 9.98 -9.49
C MET A 175 8.91 9.44 -10.94
N GLN A 176 9.51 8.27 -11.12
CA GLN A 176 9.83 7.72 -12.45
C GLN A 176 8.64 7.00 -13.11
N ALA A 177 7.81 6.31 -12.33
CA ALA A 177 6.75 5.45 -12.85
C ALA A 177 5.71 6.19 -13.73
N PRO A 178 5.23 7.40 -13.39
CA PRO A 178 4.31 8.15 -14.25
C PRO A 178 4.88 8.46 -15.63
N PHE A 179 6.15 8.83 -15.71
CA PHE A 179 6.82 9.07 -16.99
C PHE A 179 6.95 7.77 -17.78
N ASN A 180 7.33 6.67 -17.14
CA ASN A 180 7.45 5.36 -17.78
C ASN A 180 6.09 4.90 -18.37
N LEU A 181 5.00 5.06 -17.63
CA LEU A 181 3.65 4.75 -18.11
C LEU A 181 3.27 5.57 -19.36
N SER A 182 3.61 6.86 -19.35
CA SER A 182 3.29 7.76 -20.47
C SER A 182 4.17 7.48 -21.70
N GLU A 183 5.48 7.29 -21.52
CA GLU A 183 6.42 6.99 -22.61
C GLU A 183 6.12 5.65 -23.29
N ASN A 184 5.67 4.67 -22.52
CA ASN A 184 5.23 3.37 -23.02
C ASN A 184 3.76 3.37 -23.54
N LYS A 185 3.11 4.53 -23.59
CA LYS A 185 1.74 4.70 -24.10
C LYS A 185 0.71 3.80 -23.38
N ILE A 186 0.92 3.58 -22.09
CA ILE A 186 -0.01 2.83 -21.23
C ILE A 186 -1.13 3.76 -20.77
N LEU A 187 -0.78 4.98 -20.33
CA LEU A 187 -1.69 6.09 -20.02
C LEU A 187 -1.11 7.40 -20.58
N ASP A 188 -1.92 8.45 -20.67
CA ASP A 188 -1.42 9.81 -20.84
C ASP A 188 -0.70 10.29 -19.58
N PHE A 189 0.12 11.35 -19.69
CA PHE A 189 0.92 11.84 -18.58
C PHE A 189 0.08 12.32 -17.39
N GLY A 190 -1.01 13.04 -17.64
CA GLY A 190 -1.90 13.56 -16.58
C GLY A 190 -2.52 12.43 -15.77
N SER A 191 -3.06 11.41 -16.45
CA SER A 191 -3.61 10.21 -15.82
C SER A 191 -2.54 9.42 -15.06
N SER A 192 -1.33 9.29 -15.61
CA SER A 192 -0.20 8.63 -14.94
C SER A 192 0.23 9.38 -13.68
N TRP A 193 0.27 10.71 -13.75
CA TRP A 193 0.66 11.54 -12.59
C TRP A 193 -0.39 11.56 -11.50
N ARG A 194 -1.68 11.50 -11.87
CA ARG A 194 -2.80 11.35 -10.93
C ARG A 194 -2.61 10.16 -9.98
N MET A 195 -2.01 9.06 -10.44
CA MET A 195 -1.78 7.84 -9.64
C MET A 195 -0.80 8.04 -8.48
N VAL A 196 0.01 9.10 -8.50
CA VAL A 196 0.99 9.43 -7.44
C VAL A 196 0.66 10.73 -6.72
N SER A 197 -0.44 11.40 -7.07
CA SER A 197 -0.83 12.70 -6.52
C SER A 197 -2.29 12.73 -6.04
N LYS A 198 -3.23 12.92 -6.94
CA LYS A 198 -4.66 13.08 -6.61
C LYS A 198 -5.28 11.80 -6.08
N ALA A 199 -5.08 10.67 -6.73
CA ALA A 199 -5.72 9.41 -6.34
C ALA A 199 -5.31 8.95 -4.93
N PRO A 200 -4.02 8.96 -4.52
CA PRO A 200 -3.67 8.64 -3.14
C PRO A 200 -4.21 9.66 -2.12
N ALA A 201 -4.32 10.96 -2.47
CA ALA A 201 -4.93 11.94 -1.61
C ALA A 201 -6.44 11.66 -1.39
N GLU A 202 -7.18 11.40 -2.47
CA GLU A 202 -8.60 11.02 -2.42
C GLU A 202 -8.82 9.76 -1.58
N ALA A 203 -8.03 8.70 -1.81
CA ALA A 203 -8.12 7.46 -1.06
C ALA A 203 -7.85 7.64 0.44
N ALA A 204 -6.95 8.54 0.79
CA ALA A 204 -6.62 8.89 2.18
C ALA A 204 -7.60 9.90 2.79
N GLY A 205 -8.61 10.37 2.07
CA GLY A 205 -9.56 11.39 2.55
C GLY A 205 -8.98 12.81 2.61
N LEU A 206 -7.85 13.06 1.96
CA LEU A 206 -7.19 14.37 1.93
C LEU A 206 -7.73 15.20 0.76
N THR A 207 -8.65 16.10 1.05
CA THR A 207 -9.33 16.92 0.02
C THR A 207 -8.59 18.21 -0.34
N ASP A 208 -7.62 18.61 0.49
CA ASP A 208 -6.91 19.88 0.40
C ASP A 208 -5.66 19.86 -0.50
N ARG A 209 -5.30 18.70 -1.06
CA ARG A 209 -4.05 18.50 -1.83
C ARG A 209 -4.21 17.52 -3.00
N GLY A 210 -3.11 17.19 -3.69
CA GLY A 210 -3.07 16.24 -4.80
C GLY A 210 -3.29 16.85 -6.17
N GLU A 211 -3.66 18.13 -6.25
CA GLU A 211 -3.87 18.89 -7.51
C GLU A 211 -3.35 20.31 -7.37
N ILE A 212 -2.91 20.90 -8.48
CA ILE A 212 -2.54 22.31 -8.57
C ILE A 212 -3.77 23.12 -8.95
N ILE A 213 -4.55 23.50 -7.95
CA ILE A 213 -5.79 24.28 -8.08
C ILE A 213 -5.77 25.36 -7.00
N GLU A 214 -6.32 26.54 -7.32
CA GLU A 214 -6.47 27.63 -6.35
C GLU A 214 -7.25 27.17 -5.11
N GLY A 215 -6.77 27.58 -3.93
CA GLY A 215 -7.33 27.19 -2.64
C GLY A 215 -6.84 25.86 -2.08
N LYS A 216 -6.12 25.04 -2.86
CA LYS A 216 -5.48 23.83 -2.32
C LYS A 216 -4.10 24.11 -1.75
N ARG A 217 -3.70 23.24 -0.84
CA ARG A 217 -2.39 23.26 -0.21
C ARG A 217 -1.29 23.04 -1.26
N ALA A 218 -0.28 23.89 -1.24
CA ALA A 218 0.82 23.85 -2.18
C ALA A 218 1.89 22.81 -1.76
N ASP A 219 1.54 21.51 -1.84
CA ASP A 219 2.48 20.40 -1.75
C ASP A 219 2.92 20.07 -3.18
N LEU A 220 4.11 20.51 -3.57
CA LEU A 220 4.57 20.52 -4.95
C LEU A 220 5.97 19.94 -5.08
N ILE A 221 6.27 19.38 -6.24
CA ILE A 221 7.64 19.05 -6.64
C ILE A 221 7.99 19.75 -7.96
N LEU A 222 9.25 20.16 -8.08
CA LEU A 222 9.83 20.66 -9.32
C LEU A 222 10.80 19.62 -9.87
N ILE A 223 10.53 19.15 -11.09
CA ILE A 223 11.34 18.16 -11.79
C ILE A 223 11.96 18.84 -13.01
N GLU A 224 13.26 18.72 -13.15
CA GLU A 224 14.00 19.13 -14.33
C GLU A 224 14.14 17.95 -15.27
N HIS A 225 13.85 18.16 -16.54
CA HIS A 225 14.16 17.25 -17.63
C HIS A 225 15.56 17.56 -18.13
N LEU A 226 16.45 16.61 -18.02
CA LEU A 226 17.81 16.67 -18.53
C LEU A 226 17.90 16.02 -19.93
N ASP A 227 19.03 16.19 -20.58
CA ASP A 227 19.34 15.48 -21.82
C ASP A 227 19.29 13.96 -21.63
N PHE A 228 19.02 13.23 -22.71
CA PHE A 228 18.88 11.77 -22.72
C PHE A 228 17.74 11.18 -21.88
N GLY A 229 16.73 12.01 -21.54
CA GLY A 229 15.55 11.55 -20.81
C GLY A 229 15.74 11.38 -19.29
N GLU A 230 16.87 11.81 -18.77
CA GLU A 230 17.08 11.87 -17.32
C GLU A 230 16.17 12.90 -16.66
N ARG A 231 15.77 12.64 -15.40
CA ARG A 231 14.91 13.51 -14.61
C ARG A 231 15.50 13.71 -13.23
N LYS A 232 15.60 14.96 -12.82
CA LYS A 232 16.17 15.35 -11.53
C LYS A 232 15.14 16.10 -10.70
N LEU A 233 14.92 15.66 -9.48
CA LEU A 233 14.15 16.43 -8.51
C LEU A 233 14.94 17.67 -8.12
N LYS A 234 14.42 18.86 -8.43
CA LYS A 234 15.05 20.16 -8.13
C LYS A 234 14.59 20.74 -6.82
N ALA A 235 13.30 20.62 -6.52
CA ALA A 235 12.76 21.14 -5.27
C ALA A 235 11.51 20.36 -4.84
N THR A 236 11.25 20.35 -3.54
CA THR A 236 10.02 19.92 -2.92
C THR A 236 9.50 21.02 -2.03
N PHE A 237 8.20 21.30 -2.14
CA PHE A 237 7.49 22.27 -1.32
C PHE A 237 6.43 21.56 -0.50
N VAL A 238 6.28 21.94 0.76
CA VAL A 238 5.21 21.49 1.65
C VAL A 238 4.51 22.74 2.17
N ASN A 239 3.22 22.83 1.90
CA ASN A 239 2.42 24.00 2.24
C ASN A 239 3.05 25.33 1.73
N GLY A 240 3.57 25.31 0.49
CA GLY A 240 4.22 26.45 -0.15
C GLY A 240 5.66 26.73 0.32
N SER A 241 6.12 26.09 1.38
CA SER A 241 7.48 26.26 1.91
C SER A 241 8.45 25.25 1.31
N PRO A 242 9.62 25.66 0.80
CA PRO A 242 10.61 24.74 0.26
C PRO A 242 11.24 23.91 1.39
N VAL A 243 11.12 22.59 1.30
CA VAL A 243 11.70 21.63 2.27
C VAL A 243 12.91 20.88 1.70
N TYR A 244 13.05 20.91 0.38
CA TYR A 244 14.22 20.36 -0.32
C TYR A 244 14.55 21.21 -1.55
N ARG A 245 15.84 21.43 -1.79
CA ARG A 245 16.39 21.98 -3.04
C ARG A 245 17.67 21.24 -3.40
N SER A 246 17.80 20.79 -4.64
CA SER A 246 19.09 20.32 -5.13
C SER A 246 20.04 21.50 -5.29
N ALA A 247 21.35 21.29 -5.06
CA ALA A 247 22.35 22.31 -5.32
C ALA A 247 22.24 22.80 -6.78
N TRP A 248 22.32 24.10 -6.96
CA TRP A 248 22.48 24.70 -8.27
C TRP A 248 23.93 24.38 -8.71
N LEU A 249 24.05 23.68 -9.81
CA LEU A 249 25.30 23.63 -10.57
C LEU A 249 25.32 24.82 -11.50
#